data_32b76fc08bc86a8ea5426cc232b4861c
#
_entry.id   32b76fc08bc86a8ea5426cc232b4861c
#
_cell.length_a   1.000
_cell.length_b   1.000
_cell.length_c   1.000
_cell.angle_alpha   90.00
_cell.angle_beta   90.00
_cell.angle_gamma   90.00
#
_symmetry.space_group_name_H-M   'P 1'
#
loop_
_entity.id
_entity.type
_entity.pdbx_description
1 polymer ?
#
loop_
_entity_poly.entity_id
_entity_poly.type
_entity_poly.pdbx_seq_one_letter_code
_entity_poly.pdbx_strand_id
1 'polypeptide(L)'
;TVVDTGGFVITSDDVFEQEIKKQVSLALNECDVVLFMTDVHSGITDFDNAVAELLRKSKKKIILVVNKVDSSNHHLDAAEFYSLGMGDFFCIASNSGSGTGDLLDEVVKYLPSKEAIQTLDIPKIAFVGRPNVGKSSLANALIGEDRNIVTPIAGTTRDSIGTRYNKFGHDIYIIDTAGLRKKAKVSEDLEFYSVLRTIKTIELSDICVLLIDATAGYEAQDSNIMH
;
A
#
# COMPACT_ATOMS: atom_id res chain seq x y z
N THR A 1 -3.22 7.74 3.02
CA THR A 1 -1.98 7.45 2.25
C THR A 1 -2.35 7.23 0.79
N VAL A 2 -1.61 7.82 -0.12
CA VAL A 2 -1.70 7.55 -1.57
C VAL A 2 -0.54 6.63 -1.92
N VAL A 3 -0.82 5.55 -2.67
CA VAL A 3 0.20 4.61 -3.13
C VAL A 3 0.25 4.69 -4.66
N ASP A 4 1.41 5.04 -5.19
CA ASP A 4 1.69 4.98 -6.62
C ASP A 4 2.22 3.57 -6.96
N THR A 5 1.65 2.94 -7.99
CA THR A 5 2.05 1.60 -8.43
C THR A 5 3.27 1.60 -9.34
N GLY A 6 3.83 2.78 -9.65
CA GLY A 6 5.00 2.94 -10.52
C GLY A 6 4.69 2.75 -12.01
N GLY A 7 5.42 3.49 -12.85
CA GLY A 7 5.36 3.31 -14.31
C GLY A 7 6.21 2.11 -14.76
N PHE A 8 5.70 1.33 -15.70
CA PHE A 8 6.38 0.14 -16.22
C PHE A 8 7.35 0.48 -17.35
N VAL A 9 8.56 -0.09 -17.30
CA VAL A 9 9.47 -0.17 -18.43
C VAL A 9 9.35 -1.56 -19.04
N ILE A 10 8.87 -1.64 -20.28
CA ILE A 10 8.57 -2.88 -21.00
C ILE A 10 9.87 -3.50 -21.52
N THR A 11 10.13 -4.77 -21.17
CA THR A 11 11.27 -5.54 -21.75
C THR A 11 10.89 -6.79 -22.52
N SER A 12 9.67 -7.34 -22.37
CA SER A 12 9.11 -8.41 -23.22
C SER A 12 7.66 -8.74 -22.88
N ASP A 13 6.85 -9.19 -23.85
CA ASP A 13 5.39 -9.33 -23.74
C ASP A 13 4.91 -10.38 -22.70
N ASP A 14 5.53 -11.54 -22.61
CA ASP A 14 5.09 -12.63 -21.73
C ASP A 14 5.42 -12.42 -20.24
N VAL A 15 6.54 -11.75 -19.94
CA VAL A 15 6.95 -11.39 -18.57
C VAL A 15 6.07 -10.25 -18.06
N PHE A 16 5.62 -9.40 -18.96
CA PHE A 16 4.82 -8.20 -18.73
C PHE A 16 3.46 -8.49 -18.09
N GLU A 17 2.66 -9.41 -18.63
CA GLU A 17 1.35 -9.73 -18.06
C GLU A 17 1.43 -10.28 -16.62
N GLN A 18 2.43 -11.08 -16.33
CA GLN A 18 2.60 -11.67 -15.00
C GLN A 18 3.03 -10.60 -13.98
N GLU A 19 3.90 -9.70 -14.38
CA GLU A 19 4.38 -8.60 -13.53
C GLU A 19 3.23 -7.62 -13.22
N ILE A 20 2.42 -7.22 -14.21
CA ILE A 20 1.22 -6.40 -14.03
C ILE A 20 0.25 -7.07 -13.06
N LYS A 21 -0.10 -8.33 -13.31
CA LYS A 21 -1.02 -9.10 -12.45
C LYS A 21 -0.54 -9.11 -11.00
N LYS A 22 0.76 -9.28 -10.80
CA LYS A 22 1.38 -9.32 -9.48
C LYS A 22 1.28 -7.95 -8.78
N GLN A 23 1.65 -6.86 -9.45
CA GLN A 23 1.65 -5.52 -8.85
C GLN A 23 0.24 -4.99 -8.61
N VAL A 24 -0.66 -5.13 -9.59
CA VAL A 24 -2.07 -4.76 -9.42
C VAL A 24 -2.70 -5.56 -8.27
N SER A 25 -2.43 -6.87 -8.18
CA SER A 25 -2.95 -7.71 -7.10
C SER A 25 -2.43 -7.29 -5.73
N LEU A 26 -1.18 -6.87 -5.64
CA LEU A 26 -0.58 -6.38 -4.39
C LEU A 26 -1.22 -5.05 -3.98
N ALA A 27 -1.31 -4.08 -4.89
CA ALA A 27 -1.95 -2.80 -4.65
C ALA A 27 -3.42 -2.97 -4.24
N LEU A 28 -4.17 -3.85 -4.92
CA LEU A 28 -5.55 -4.18 -4.61
C LEU A 28 -5.73 -4.74 -3.19
N ASN A 29 -4.77 -5.47 -2.67
CA ASN A 29 -4.87 -6.01 -1.31
C ASN A 29 -4.71 -4.93 -0.24
N GLU A 30 -4.00 -3.85 -0.53
CA GLU A 30 -3.62 -2.83 0.44
C GLU A 30 -4.48 -1.56 0.40
N CYS A 31 -5.18 -1.27 -0.70
CA CYS A 31 -5.95 -0.05 -0.86
C CYS A 31 -7.43 -0.21 -0.46
N ASP A 32 -8.06 0.89 -0.05
CA ASP A 32 -9.51 0.99 0.17
C ASP A 32 -10.24 1.34 -1.13
N VAL A 33 -9.63 2.21 -1.95
CA VAL A 33 -10.14 2.70 -3.24
C VAL A 33 -9.02 2.66 -4.27
N VAL A 34 -9.34 2.26 -5.49
CA VAL A 34 -8.42 2.26 -6.63
C VAL A 34 -8.79 3.41 -7.56
N LEU A 35 -7.81 4.23 -7.90
CA LEU A 35 -7.91 5.17 -9.01
C LEU A 35 -7.23 4.53 -10.24
N PHE A 36 -8.02 4.14 -11.21
CA PHE A 36 -7.51 3.64 -12.47
C PHE A 36 -7.34 4.81 -13.45
N MET A 37 -6.11 5.25 -13.63
CA MET A 37 -5.79 6.42 -14.45
C MET A 37 -5.43 6.02 -15.87
N THR A 38 -6.07 6.68 -16.85
CA THR A 38 -5.83 6.55 -18.29
C THR A 38 -5.51 7.92 -18.90
N ASP A 39 -4.98 7.93 -20.11
CA ASP A 39 -4.56 9.14 -20.82
C ASP A 39 -5.43 9.35 -22.06
N VAL A 40 -6.17 10.46 -22.14
CA VAL A 40 -7.04 10.75 -23.29
C VAL A 40 -6.29 10.86 -24.61
N HIS A 41 -5.03 11.31 -24.60
CA HIS A 41 -4.24 11.45 -25.83
C HIS A 41 -3.76 10.12 -26.41
N SER A 42 -3.53 9.13 -25.54
CA SER A 42 -3.12 7.79 -25.98
C SER A 42 -4.29 6.93 -26.43
N GLY A 43 -5.52 7.33 -26.09
CA GLY A 43 -6.68 6.47 -26.22
C GLY A 43 -6.57 5.24 -25.33
N ILE A 44 -7.43 4.25 -25.58
CA ILE A 44 -7.40 2.97 -24.86
C ILE A 44 -6.30 2.08 -25.43
N THR A 45 -5.35 1.71 -24.59
CA THR A 45 -4.25 0.80 -24.93
C THR A 45 -4.59 -0.65 -24.56
N ASP A 46 -3.84 -1.61 -25.11
CA ASP A 46 -3.94 -3.01 -24.71
C ASP A 46 -3.63 -3.21 -23.22
N PHE A 47 -2.74 -2.37 -22.69
CA PHE A 47 -2.44 -2.32 -21.26
C PHE A 47 -3.67 -1.91 -20.43
N ASP A 48 -4.37 -0.88 -20.84
CA ASP A 48 -5.58 -0.43 -20.15
C ASP A 48 -6.66 -1.52 -20.15
N ASN A 49 -6.82 -2.24 -21.26
CA ASN A 49 -7.73 -3.37 -21.37
C ASN A 49 -7.36 -4.50 -20.40
N ALA A 50 -6.08 -4.87 -20.33
CA ALA A 50 -5.58 -5.91 -19.43
C ALA A 50 -5.79 -5.55 -17.96
N VAL A 51 -5.45 -4.30 -17.58
CA VAL A 51 -5.67 -3.79 -16.22
C VAL A 51 -7.15 -3.72 -15.89
N ALA A 52 -8.00 -3.21 -16.80
CA ALA A 52 -9.44 -3.15 -16.62
C ALA A 52 -10.05 -4.54 -16.36
N GLU A 53 -9.59 -5.57 -17.06
CA GLU A 53 -10.04 -6.95 -16.84
C GLU A 53 -9.70 -7.45 -15.42
N LEU A 54 -8.50 -7.18 -14.94
CA LEU A 54 -8.08 -7.52 -13.58
C LEU A 54 -8.89 -6.77 -12.52
N LEU A 55 -9.09 -5.46 -12.72
CA LEU A 55 -9.81 -4.61 -11.81
C LEU A 55 -11.29 -5.01 -11.70
N ARG A 56 -11.95 -5.35 -12.82
CA ARG A 56 -13.34 -5.84 -12.82
C ARG A 56 -13.54 -7.12 -12.02
N LYS A 57 -12.51 -7.97 -11.94
CA LYS A 57 -12.53 -9.20 -11.12
C LYS A 57 -12.33 -8.93 -9.64
N SER A 58 -11.87 -7.74 -9.28
CA SER A 58 -11.66 -7.35 -7.89
C SER A 58 -12.99 -6.97 -7.22
N LYS A 59 -13.00 -7.06 -5.88
CA LYS A 59 -14.14 -6.60 -5.05
C LYS A 59 -13.94 -5.17 -4.54
N LYS A 60 -12.90 -4.48 -5.00
CA LYS A 60 -12.57 -3.13 -4.55
C LYS A 60 -13.42 -2.08 -5.27
N LYS A 61 -13.61 -0.93 -4.64
CA LYS A 61 -14.15 0.24 -5.32
C LYS A 61 -13.11 0.78 -6.28
N ILE A 62 -13.47 0.85 -7.54
CA ILE A 62 -12.63 1.37 -8.60
C ILE A 62 -13.27 2.63 -9.14
N ILE A 63 -12.49 3.66 -9.34
CA ILE A 63 -12.87 4.91 -9.96
C ILE A 63 -11.98 5.07 -11.19
N LEU A 64 -12.59 5.04 -12.38
CA LEU A 64 -11.88 5.31 -13.64
C LEU A 64 -11.65 6.82 -13.76
N VAL A 65 -10.43 7.19 -14.10
CA VAL A 65 -9.99 8.58 -14.24
C VAL A 65 -9.34 8.73 -15.61
N VAL A 66 -9.90 9.59 -16.45
CA VAL A 66 -9.31 9.95 -17.75
C VAL A 66 -8.56 11.27 -17.56
N ASN A 67 -7.25 11.21 -17.63
CA ASN A 67 -6.36 12.36 -17.42
C ASN A 67 -6.05 13.08 -18.73
N LYS A 68 -5.49 14.28 -18.61
CA LYS A 68 -5.11 15.21 -19.69
C LYS A 68 -6.31 15.75 -20.49
N VAL A 69 -7.49 15.75 -19.91
CA VAL A 69 -8.70 16.34 -20.50
C VAL A 69 -8.71 17.83 -20.22
N ASP A 70 -7.98 18.60 -21.03
CA ASP A 70 -7.77 20.05 -20.86
C ASP A 70 -8.57 20.90 -21.85
N SER A 71 -9.30 20.28 -22.76
CA SER A 71 -10.12 20.95 -23.78
C SER A 71 -11.48 20.28 -24.00
N SER A 72 -12.42 21.02 -24.60
CA SER A 72 -13.74 20.50 -24.93
C SER A 72 -13.69 19.31 -25.91
N ASN A 73 -12.71 19.27 -26.81
CA ASN A 73 -12.52 18.16 -27.72
C ASN A 73 -12.11 16.90 -26.98
N HIS A 74 -11.18 17.01 -26.02
CA HIS A 74 -10.76 15.88 -25.21
C HIS A 74 -11.88 15.31 -24.33
N HIS A 75 -12.90 16.11 -23.96
CA HIS A 75 -14.11 15.59 -23.32
C HIS A 75 -14.92 14.67 -24.25
N LEU A 76 -14.95 14.94 -25.55
CA LEU A 76 -15.59 14.06 -26.53
C LEU A 76 -14.80 12.77 -26.72
N ASP A 77 -13.48 12.90 -26.84
CA ASP A 77 -12.56 11.76 -26.98
C ASP A 77 -12.63 10.83 -25.75
N ALA A 78 -12.79 11.39 -24.55
CA ALA A 78 -12.92 10.62 -23.33
C ALA A 78 -14.10 9.64 -23.32
N ALA A 79 -15.11 9.84 -24.17
CA ALA A 79 -16.28 8.95 -24.26
C ALA A 79 -15.91 7.51 -24.68
N GLU A 80 -14.78 7.30 -25.36
CA GLU A 80 -14.33 5.94 -25.72
C GLU A 80 -14.05 5.07 -24.50
N PHE A 81 -13.63 5.68 -23.36
CA PHE A 81 -13.26 4.96 -22.13
C PHE A 81 -14.45 4.26 -21.44
N TYR A 82 -15.69 4.55 -21.83
CA TYR A 82 -16.83 3.72 -21.43
C TYR A 82 -16.69 2.26 -21.88
N SER A 83 -15.98 2.01 -22.97
CA SER A 83 -15.75 0.64 -23.48
C SER A 83 -14.91 -0.23 -22.52
N LEU A 84 -14.18 0.36 -21.58
CA LEU A 84 -13.49 -0.37 -20.52
C LEU A 84 -14.44 -1.05 -19.52
N GLY A 85 -15.74 -0.71 -19.56
CA GLY A 85 -16.76 -1.37 -18.74
C GLY A 85 -16.62 -1.12 -17.24
N MET A 86 -16.07 0.05 -16.86
CA MET A 86 -15.89 0.44 -15.46
C MET A 86 -17.03 1.33 -14.92
N GLY A 87 -18.03 1.65 -15.74
CA GLY A 87 -19.09 2.61 -15.42
C GLY A 87 -18.66 4.05 -15.69
N ASP A 88 -19.16 4.98 -14.88
CA ASP A 88 -18.82 6.39 -14.99
C ASP A 88 -17.36 6.66 -14.65
N PHE A 89 -16.79 7.68 -15.26
CA PHE A 89 -15.41 8.10 -15.07
C PHE A 89 -15.29 9.61 -14.81
N PHE A 90 -14.16 10.02 -14.26
CA PHE A 90 -13.83 11.42 -14.02
C PHE A 90 -12.82 11.91 -15.06
N CYS A 91 -13.16 13.01 -15.73
CA CYS A 91 -12.23 13.72 -16.60
C CYS A 91 -11.43 14.71 -15.75
N ILE A 92 -10.12 14.62 -15.79
CA ILE A 92 -9.24 15.55 -15.10
C ILE A 92 -8.12 16.06 -16.01
N ALA A 93 -7.56 17.19 -15.65
CA ALA A 93 -6.29 17.67 -16.20
C ALA A 93 -5.33 17.91 -15.03
N SER A 94 -4.50 16.92 -14.68
CA SER A 94 -3.62 16.95 -13.51
C SER A 94 -2.69 18.16 -13.49
N ASN A 95 -2.24 18.65 -14.65
CA ASN A 95 -1.35 19.81 -14.75
C ASN A 95 -2.01 21.10 -14.29
N SER A 96 -3.31 21.28 -14.53
CA SER A 96 -4.06 22.49 -14.15
C SER A 96 -4.90 22.31 -12.89
N GLY A 97 -5.07 21.07 -12.45
CA GLY A 97 -5.97 20.73 -11.35
C GLY A 97 -7.45 20.67 -11.75
N SER A 98 -7.80 20.86 -13.03
CA SER A 98 -9.18 20.81 -13.49
C SER A 98 -9.79 19.43 -13.24
N GLY A 99 -11.04 19.38 -12.71
CA GLY A 99 -11.77 18.14 -12.42
C GLY A 99 -11.30 17.37 -11.19
N THR A 100 -10.18 17.75 -10.57
CA THR A 100 -9.62 17.02 -9.42
C THR A 100 -10.47 17.16 -8.16
N GLY A 101 -11.19 18.26 -8.00
CA GLY A 101 -12.09 18.47 -6.86
C GLY A 101 -13.21 17.43 -6.82
N ASP A 102 -13.94 17.29 -7.93
CA ASP A 102 -15.04 16.30 -8.04
C ASP A 102 -14.54 14.88 -7.85
N LEU A 103 -13.36 14.56 -8.39
CA LEU A 103 -12.72 13.27 -8.19
C LEU A 103 -12.42 13.00 -6.70
N LEU A 104 -11.85 13.98 -6.00
CA LEU A 104 -11.51 13.85 -4.58
C LEU A 104 -12.77 13.72 -3.71
N ASP A 105 -13.81 14.48 -4.03
CA ASP A 105 -15.11 14.37 -3.35
C ASP A 105 -15.72 12.98 -3.51
N GLU A 106 -15.56 12.36 -4.68
CA GLU A 106 -16.00 10.97 -4.90
C GLU A 106 -15.15 9.99 -4.10
N VAL A 107 -13.83 10.13 -4.11
CA VAL A 107 -12.89 9.26 -3.36
C VAL A 107 -13.24 9.24 -1.87
N VAL A 108 -13.48 10.42 -1.29
CA VAL A 108 -13.77 10.57 0.16
C VAL A 108 -15.01 9.78 0.59
N LYS A 109 -16.00 9.60 -0.28
CA LYS A 109 -17.21 8.82 0.03
C LYS A 109 -16.94 7.35 0.35
N TYR A 110 -15.85 6.81 -0.18
CA TYR A 110 -15.48 5.39 -0.03
C TYR A 110 -14.32 5.17 0.95
N LEU A 111 -13.76 6.25 1.47
CA LEU A 111 -12.76 6.11 2.54
C LEU A 111 -13.46 5.78 3.86
N PRO A 112 -12.88 4.89 4.67
CA PRO A 112 -13.41 4.61 5.98
C PRO A 112 -13.50 5.94 6.77
N SER A 113 -14.68 6.22 7.32
CA SER A 113 -14.84 7.35 8.24
C SER A 113 -13.82 7.18 9.36
N LYS A 114 -13.10 8.24 9.70
CA LYS A 114 -12.36 8.30 10.96
C LYS A 114 -13.39 8.25 12.09
N GLU A 115 -13.88 7.08 12.43
CA GLU A 115 -14.37 6.86 13.79
C GLU A 115 -13.23 7.27 14.70
N ALA A 116 -13.53 8.12 15.67
CA ALA A 116 -12.54 8.62 16.61
C ALA A 116 -11.71 7.43 17.11
N ILE A 117 -10.51 7.28 16.56
CA ILE A 117 -9.56 6.32 17.05
C ILE A 117 -9.39 6.72 18.50
N GLN A 118 -9.93 5.93 19.42
CA GLN A 118 -9.47 6.00 20.79
C GLN A 118 -7.99 5.65 20.69
N THR A 119 -7.17 6.66 20.55
CA THR A 119 -5.74 6.54 20.67
C THR A 119 -5.51 6.10 22.10
N LEU A 120 -5.40 4.78 22.29
CA LEU A 120 -4.78 4.30 23.50
C LEU A 120 -3.42 5.00 23.52
N ASP A 121 -3.20 5.77 24.58
CA ASP A 121 -1.93 6.47 24.83
C ASP A 121 -0.85 5.45 25.23
N ILE A 122 -0.65 4.46 24.35
CA ILE A 122 0.27 3.35 24.50
C ILE A 122 1.37 3.56 23.46
N PRO A 123 2.65 3.64 23.89
CA PRO A 123 3.76 3.80 22.96
C PRO A 123 3.79 2.69 21.90
N LYS A 124 3.91 3.11 20.64
CA LYS A 124 3.97 2.22 19.49
C LYS A 124 5.42 2.03 19.06
N ILE A 125 5.86 0.77 19.04
CA ILE A 125 7.24 0.41 18.72
C ILE A 125 7.28 -0.37 17.41
N ALA A 126 8.18 0.02 16.51
CA ALA A 126 8.50 -0.69 15.28
C ALA A 126 9.88 -1.34 15.34
N PHE A 127 10.01 -2.57 14.83
CA PHE A 127 11.31 -3.21 14.60
C PHE A 127 11.68 -3.10 13.12
N VAL A 128 12.75 -2.36 12.83
CA VAL A 128 13.27 -2.13 11.48
C VAL A 128 14.68 -2.72 11.34
N GLY A 129 15.13 -2.92 10.12
CA GLY A 129 16.45 -3.49 9.82
C GLY A 129 16.41 -4.41 8.61
N ARG A 130 17.56 -4.82 8.14
CA ARG A 130 17.75 -5.71 6.97
C ARG A 130 16.97 -7.04 7.10
N PRO A 131 16.70 -7.73 6.01
CA PRO A 131 16.20 -9.11 6.05
C PRO A 131 17.11 -10.00 6.91
N ASN A 132 16.52 -10.92 7.66
CA ASN A 132 17.20 -11.94 8.47
C ASN A 132 18.05 -11.46 9.68
N VAL A 133 18.03 -10.17 10.03
CA VAL A 133 18.71 -9.64 11.24
C VAL A 133 18.05 -10.04 12.57
N GLY A 134 16.97 -10.82 12.54
CA GLY A 134 16.34 -11.31 13.77
C GLY A 134 15.10 -10.54 14.24
N LYS A 135 14.54 -9.61 13.44
CA LYS A 135 13.33 -8.84 13.81
C LYS A 135 12.16 -9.72 14.25
N SER A 136 11.85 -10.74 13.45
CA SER A 136 10.77 -11.68 13.76
C SER A 136 11.06 -12.52 14.99
N SER A 137 12.32 -12.90 15.20
CA SER A 137 12.74 -13.65 16.39
C SER A 137 12.58 -12.81 17.66
N LEU A 138 13.01 -11.54 17.61
CA LEU A 138 12.86 -10.61 18.74
C LEU A 138 11.38 -10.36 19.05
N ALA A 139 10.57 -10.07 18.04
CA ALA A 139 9.14 -9.85 18.22
C ALA A 139 8.45 -11.08 18.82
N ASN A 140 8.78 -12.28 18.33
CA ASN A 140 8.24 -13.53 18.86
C ASN A 140 8.70 -13.80 20.30
N ALA A 141 9.95 -13.51 20.63
CA ALA A 141 10.46 -13.66 22.00
C ALA A 141 9.76 -12.71 22.98
N LEU A 142 9.48 -11.46 22.57
CA LEU A 142 8.76 -10.49 23.38
C LEU A 142 7.29 -10.90 23.57
N ILE A 143 6.61 -11.29 22.50
CA ILE A 143 5.19 -11.64 22.53
C ILE A 143 4.97 -12.93 23.34
N GLY A 144 5.94 -13.84 23.33
CA GLY A 144 5.90 -15.11 24.06
C GLY A 144 4.95 -16.14 23.46
N GLU A 145 4.95 -17.36 24.00
CA GLU A 145 4.07 -18.46 23.57
C GLU A 145 2.64 -18.33 24.10
N ASP A 146 2.40 -17.49 25.10
CA ASP A 146 1.07 -17.25 25.63
C ASP A 146 0.24 -16.37 24.70
N ARG A 147 -0.65 -17.03 24.01
CA ARG A 147 -1.69 -16.49 23.12
C ARG A 147 -2.75 -15.70 23.90
N ASN A 148 -2.41 -14.62 24.52
CA ASN A 148 -3.41 -13.60 24.80
C ASN A 148 -3.65 -12.85 23.51
N ILE A 149 -4.65 -13.31 22.78
CA ILE A 149 -5.15 -12.79 21.52
C ILE A 149 -5.45 -11.32 21.75
N VAL A 150 -4.59 -10.48 21.18
CA VAL A 150 -4.90 -9.07 21.10
C VAL A 150 -5.98 -8.92 20.07
N THR A 151 -7.15 -8.50 20.49
CA THR A 151 -8.20 -8.01 19.63
C THR A 151 -7.61 -6.93 18.72
N PRO A 152 -7.86 -6.97 17.40
CA PRO A 152 -7.57 -5.84 16.53
C PRO A 152 -8.28 -4.64 17.15
N ILE A 153 -7.56 -3.58 17.43
CA ILE A 153 -8.19 -2.34 17.89
C ILE A 153 -9.02 -1.87 16.72
N ALA A 154 -10.34 -1.82 16.90
CA ALA A 154 -11.26 -1.28 15.92
C ALA A 154 -10.81 0.16 15.60
N GLY A 155 -10.54 0.46 14.32
CA GLY A 155 -10.08 1.79 13.88
C GLY A 155 -8.60 1.87 13.46
N THR A 156 -7.78 0.83 13.66
CA THR A 156 -6.51 0.75 12.93
C THR A 156 -6.80 0.24 11.52
N THR A 157 -6.38 1.00 10.51
CA THR A 157 -6.47 0.60 9.09
C THR A 157 -6.04 -0.86 8.95
N ARG A 158 -6.74 -1.63 8.12
CA ARG A 158 -6.57 -3.09 7.87
C ARG A 158 -5.14 -3.61 7.73
N ASP A 159 -4.15 -2.72 7.69
CA ASP A 159 -2.76 -3.01 7.31
C ASP A 159 -1.74 -2.99 8.45
N SER A 160 -2.05 -2.42 9.62
CA SER A 160 -1.13 -2.43 10.76
C SER A 160 -1.60 -3.41 11.82
N ILE A 161 -1.43 -4.71 11.55
CA ILE A 161 -1.64 -5.73 12.57
C ILE A 161 -0.47 -5.64 13.54
N GLY A 162 -0.68 -4.92 14.62
CA GLY A 162 0.25 -4.87 15.73
C GLY A 162 -0.18 -5.81 16.86
N THR A 163 0.69 -6.01 17.82
CA THR A 163 0.43 -6.81 19.01
C THR A 163 0.74 -5.98 20.25
N ARG A 164 -0.22 -5.91 21.19
CA ARG A 164 0.00 -5.27 22.47
C ARG A 164 0.88 -6.18 23.35
N TYR A 165 1.90 -5.61 23.91
CA TYR A 165 2.77 -6.24 24.90
C TYR A 165 2.51 -5.59 26.25
N ASN A 166 2.06 -6.38 27.21
CA ASN A 166 1.79 -5.90 28.57
C ASN A 166 2.42 -6.89 29.57
N LYS A 167 3.73 -6.73 29.80
CA LYS A 167 4.49 -7.56 30.76
C LYS A 167 5.52 -6.69 31.49
N PHE A 168 5.92 -7.13 32.66
CA PHE A 168 6.94 -6.48 33.50
C PHE A 168 6.66 -5.00 33.82
N GLY A 169 5.38 -4.60 33.88
CA GLY A 169 4.99 -3.22 34.14
C GLY A 169 5.08 -2.28 32.93
N HIS A 170 5.37 -2.80 31.74
CA HIS A 170 5.41 -2.06 30.48
C HIS A 170 4.19 -2.39 29.62
N ASP A 171 3.55 -1.35 29.08
CA ASP A 171 2.42 -1.48 28.14
C ASP A 171 2.81 -0.78 26.85
N ILE A 172 3.06 -1.55 25.79
CA ILE A 172 3.53 -1.07 24.50
C ILE A 172 2.77 -1.77 23.37
N TYR A 173 2.72 -1.14 22.21
CA TYR A 173 2.12 -1.70 21.00
C TYR A 173 3.19 -1.95 19.95
N ILE A 174 3.43 -3.21 19.59
CA ILE A 174 4.42 -3.61 18.59
C ILE A 174 3.74 -3.63 17.22
N ILE A 175 4.14 -2.73 16.31
CA ILE A 175 3.54 -2.58 14.97
C ILE A 175 4.10 -3.62 14.00
N ASP A 176 3.29 -3.99 13.01
CA ASP A 176 3.61 -4.89 11.87
C ASP A 176 4.07 -6.31 12.28
N THR A 177 3.53 -6.83 13.35
CA THR A 177 3.82 -8.22 13.77
C THR A 177 3.37 -9.25 12.72
N ALA A 178 2.37 -8.95 11.88
CA ALA A 178 1.93 -9.83 10.80
C ALA A 178 2.96 -9.97 9.67
N GLY A 179 3.65 -8.89 9.32
CA GLY A 179 4.77 -8.93 8.38
C GLY A 179 5.93 -9.73 8.91
N LEU A 180 6.19 -9.62 10.19
CA LEU A 180 7.22 -10.41 10.86
C LEU A 180 6.88 -11.92 10.91
N ARG A 181 5.59 -12.29 11.02
CA ARG A 181 5.13 -13.69 11.07
C ARG A 181 5.05 -14.38 9.71
N LYS A 182 4.71 -13.66 8.63
CA LYS A 182 4.51 -14.24 7.29
C LYS A 182 5.81 -14.53 6.52
N LYS A 183 6.95 -14.00 6.94
CA LYS A 183 8.23 -14.07 6.21
C LYS A 183 8.89 -15.46 6.14
N ALA A 184 8.32 -16.50 6.71
CA ALA A 184 8.91 -17.85 6.61
C ALA A 184 8.83 -18.47 5.20
N LYS A 185 8.19 -17.84 4.19
CA LYS A 185 7.89 -18.49 2.90
C LYS A 185 7.85 -17.62 1.64
N VAL A 186 8.51 -16.46 1.57
CA VAL A 186 8.41 -15.61 0.35
C VAL A 186 9.77 -15.20 -0.18
N SER A 187 10.00 -15.51 -1.46
CA SER A 187 11.20 -15.31 -2.26
C SER A 187 11.50 -13.82 -2.59
N GLU A 188 12.70 -13.58 -3.11
CA GLU A 188 13.45 -12.33 -3.33
C GLU A 188 12.76 -11.15 -4.06
N ASP A 189 11.60 -11.33 -4.67
CA ASP A 189 10.91 -10.32 -5.49
C ASP A 189 10.12 -9.24 -4.71
N LEU A 190 10.29 -9.12 -3.40
CA LEU A 190 9.47 -8.27 -2.52
C LEU A 190 10.21 -7.05 -1.95
N GLU A 191 11.36 -6.66 -2.51
CA GLU A 191 12.15 -5.56 -1.93
C GLU A 191 11.40 -4.24 -1.93
N PHE A 192 10.77 -3.85 -3.02
CA PHE A 192 10.08 -2.55 -3.11
C PHE A 192 8.91 -2.44 -2.11
N TYR A 193 8.07 -3.46 -2.01
CA TYR A 193 6.96 -3.47 -1.03
C TYR A 193 7.46 -3.61 0.42
N SER A 194 8.62 -4.23 0.61
CA SER A 194 9.27 -4.26 1.92
C SER A 194 9.70 -2.87 2.37
N VAL A 195 10.15 -2.01 1.45
CA VAL A 195 10.56 -0.63 1.74
C VAL A 195 9.34 0.24 2.07
N LEU A 196 8.30 0.24 1.22
CA LEU A 196 7.06 1.01 1.48
C LEU A 196 6.40 0.61 2.80
N ARG A 197 6.39 -0.69 3.08
CA ARG A 197 5.86 -1.20 4.34
C ARG A 197 6.71 -0.75 5.53
N THR A 198 8.03 -0.74 5.39
CA THR A 198 8.94 -0.24 6.42
C THR A 198 8.71 1.24 6.67
N ILE A 199 8.59 2.07 5.63
CA ILE A 199 8.27 3.50 5.74
C ILE A 199 6.95 3.70 6.48
N LYS A 200 5.89 3.01 6.06
CA LYS A 200 4.56 3.10 6.71
C LYS A 200 4.62 2.67 8.19
N THR A 201 5.40 1.64 8.49
CA THR A 201 5.61 1.16 9.87
C THR A 201 6.33 2.20 10.72
N ILE A 202 7.34 2.88 10.16
CA ILE A 202 8.08 3.97 10.80
C ILE A 202 7.13 5.16 11.07
N GLU A 203 6.35 5.59 10.08
CA GLU A 203 5.41 6.70 10.22
C GLU A 203 4.34 6.48 11.30
N LEU A 204 3.96 5.23 11.53
CA LEU A 204 2.93 4.86 12.51
C LEU A 204 3.50 4.59 13.91
N SER A 205 4.83 4.57 14.08
CA SER A 205 5.48 4.27 15.35
C SER A 205 5.93 5.54 16.07
N ASP A 206 5.91 5.47 17.40
CA ASP A 206 6.51 6.51 18.25
C ASP A 206 8.00 6.25 18.47
N ILE A 207 8.41 4.98 18.38
CA ILE A 207 9.78 4.54 18.56
C ILE A 207 10.13 3.49 17.52
N CYS A 208 11.26 3.68 16.80
CA CYS A 208 11.84 2.69 15.90
C CYS A 208 13.08 2.07 16.51
N VAL A 209 13.10 0.74 16.54
CA VAL A 209 14.27 -0.04 17.00
C VAL A 209 14.95 -0.66 15.79
N LEU A 210 16.11 -0.13 15.41
CA LEU A 210 16.92 -0.68 14.32
C LEU A 210 17.72 -1.89 14.82
N LEU A 211 17.47 -3.05 14.19
CA LEU A 211 18.24 -4.26 14.45
C LEU A 211 19.35 -4.41 13.41
N ILE A 212 20.58 -4.63 13.90
CA ILE A 212 21.78 -4.85 13.10
C ILE A 212 22.33 -6.23 13.43
N ASP A 213 22.76 -6.98 12.40
CA ASP A 213 23.44 -8.26 12.59
C ASP A 213 24.86 -8.01 13.10
N ALA A 214 25.15 -8.45 14.32
CA ALA A 214 26.45 -8.26 14.95
C ALA A 214 27.59 -9.00 14.22
N THR A 215 27.27 -10.05 13.45
CA THR A 215 28.27 -10.84 12.70
C THR A 215 28.63 -10.19 11.37
N ALA A 216 27.67 -9.54 10.71
CA ALA A 216 27.89 -8.80 9.46
C ALA A 216 28.33 -7.35 9.68
N GLY A 217 28.04 -6.80 10.86
CA GLY A 217 28.32 -5.40 11.20
C GLY A 217 27.35 -4.42 10.52
N TYR A 218 27.72 -3.14 10.57
CA TYR A 218 26.95 -2.05 9.98
C TYR A 218 27.21 -1.94 8.48
N GLU A 219 26.16 -1.97 7.67
CA GLU A 219 26.24 -1.93 6.21
C GLU A 219 25.46 -0.74 5.62
N ALA A 220 25.66 -0.49 4.32
CA ALA A 220 24.99 0.61 3.61
C ALA A 220 23.45 0.54 3.66
N GLN A 221 22.87 -0.68 3.67
CA GLN A 221 21.43 -0.83 3.82
C GLN A 221 20.92 -0.40 5.20
N ASP A 222 21.69 -0.58 6.25
CA ASP A 222 21.31 -0.12 7.59
C ASP A 222 21.30 1.43 7.63
N SER A 223 22.29 2.07 6.95
CA SER A 223 22.31 3.52 6.76
C SER A 223 21.09 4.04 6.01
N ASN A 224 20.67 3.36 4.92
CA ASN A 224 19.52 3.74 4.13
C ASN A 224 18.18 3.61 4.89
N ILE A 225 18.11 2.76 5.91
CA ILE A 225 16.92 2.64 6.76
C ILE A 225 16.87 3.77 7.79
N MET A 226 18.02 4.35 8.15
CA MET A 226 18.11 5.44 9.13
C MET A 226 17.82 6.82 8.53
N HIS A 227 18.01 7.00 7.24
CA HIS A 227 17.79 8.26 6.49
C HIS A 227 16.46 8.25 5.74
#